data_81ff1474efe4ab665b56ed540d074608
#
_entry.id   81ff1474efe4ab665b56ed540d074608
#
_cell.length_a   1.000
_cell.length_b   1.000
_cell.length_c   1.000
_cell.angle_alpha   90.00
_cell.angle_beta   90.00
_cell.angle_gamma   90.00
#
_symmetry.space_group_name_H-M   'P 1'
#
loop_
_entity.id
_entity.type
_entity.pdbx_description
1 polymer ?
#
loop_
_entity_poly.entity_id
_entity_poly.type
_entity_poly.pdbx_seq_one_letter_code
_entity_poly.pdbx_strand_id
1 'polypeptide(L)'
;IIQLDLNDFRSNKTLMGIDLSERLHKGLILKEKDFRIWLKEHDWKQYANRAVFIGCSVDAIIPTWAYMLITSKVLEYTEHVIVGKQTDLEKNLIKENIKARLKKYSVAGIVTEIQDLKYLSQISYQS
;
A
#
# COMPACT_ATOMS: atom_id res chain seq x y z
N ILE A 1 17.88 18.50 18.71
CA ILE A 1 16.70 17.64 18.55
C ILE A 1 16.07 17.93 17.21
N ILE A 2 16.01 16.90 16.37
CA ILE A 2 15.35 17.01 15.09
C ILE A 2 13.86 16.81 15.30
N GLN A 3 13.09 17.85 15.00
CA GLN A 3 11.63 17.71 14.99
C GLN A 3 11.18 17.33 13.58
N LEU A 4 10.54 16.18 13.46
CA LEU A 4 9.98 15.70 12.21
C LEU A 4 8.46 15.81 12.26
N ASP A 5 7.88 16.52 11.30
CA ASP A 5 6.44 16.56 11.12
C ASP A 5 6.07 15.49 10.09
N LEU A 6 5.21 14.54 10.48
CA LEU A 6 4.77 13.48 9.59
C LEU A 6 4.10 14.00 8.33
N ASN A 7 3.49 15.18 8.39
CA ASN A 7 2.87 15.78 7.21
C ASN A 7 3.90 16.11 6.11
N ASP A 8 5.16 16.37 6.48
CA ASP A 8 6.24 16.64 5.51
C ASP A 8 6.58 15.40 4.67
N PHE A 9 6.16 14.21 5.12
CA PHE A 9 6.44 12.94 4.45
C PHE A 9 5.24 12.36 3.73
N ARG A 10 4.14 13.08 3.66
CA ARG A 10 2.98 12.63 2.89
C ARG A 10 3.31 12.55 1.41
N SER A 11 2.84 11.49 0.79
CA SER A 11 3.01 11.31 -0.64
C SER A 11 2.05 12.21 -1.41
N ASN A 12 2.54 12.76 -2.53
CA ASN A 12 1.69 13.48 -3.48
C ASN A 12 1.02 12.53 -4.48
N LYS A 13 1.24 11.23 -4.36
CA LYS A 13 0.65 10.24 -5.27
C LYS A 13 -0.84 10.11 -5.02
N THR A 14 -1.59 9.95 -6.10
CA THR A 14 -3.03 9.66 -6.02
C THR A 14 -3.21 8.23 -5.51
N LEU A 15 -4.05 8.09 -4.48
CA LEU A 15 -4.38 6.79 -3.91
C LEU A 15 -5.55 6.17 -4.67
N MET A 16 -5.46 4.87 -4.96
CA MET A 16 -6.54 4.10 -5.57
C MET A 16 -6.76 2.81 -4.79
N GLY A 17 -8.02 2.42 -4.66
CA GLY A 17 -8.38 1.18 -3.99
C GLY A 17 -8.90 0.14 -4.98
N ILE A 18 -8.54 -1.12 -4.74
CA ILE A 18 -9.17 -2.26 -5.42
C ILE A 18 -9.92 -3.03 -4.36
N ASP A 19 -11.25 -3.06 -4.49
CA ASP A 19 -12.13 -3.73 -3.53
C ASP A 19 -12.56 -5.07 -4.12
N LEU A 20 -12.10 -6.16 -3.52
CA LEU A 20 -12.44 -7.50 -3.95
C LEU A 20 -13.90 -7.88 -3.67
N SER A 21 -14.61 -7.11 -2.86
CA SER A 21 -16.04 -7.39 -2.61
C SER A 21 -16.85 -7.36 -3.90
N GLU A 22 -16.45 -6.54 -4.87
CA GLU A 22 -17.12 -6.44 -6.17
C GLU A 22 -16.91 -7.67 -7.04
N ARG A 23 -15.91 -8.50 -6.72
CA ARG A 23 -15.58 -9.70 -7.49
C ARG A 23 -16.17 -10.96 -6.87
N LEU A 24 -16.86 -10.84 -5.74
CA LEU A 24 -17.45 -11.99 -5.05
C LEU A 24 -18.78 -12.37 -5.68
N HIS A 25 -18.99 -13.66 -5.85
CA HIS A 25 -20.29 -14.20 -6.26
C HIS A 25 -21.26 -14.11 -5.08
N LYS A 26 -22.36 -13.40 -5.27
CA LYS A 26 -23.37 -13.14 -4.23
C LYS A 26 -22.79 -12.54 -2.94
N GLY A 27 -21.68 -11.81 -3.05
CA GLY A 27 -21.02 -11.19 -1.91
C GLY A 27 -20.33 -12.17 -0.96
N LEU A 28 -20.18 -13.44 -1.32
CA LEU A 28 -19.70 -14.48 -0.41
C LEU A 28 -18.46 -15.22 -0.90
N ILE A 29 -18.40 -15.58 -2.18
CA ILE A 29 -17.40 -16.51 -2.70
C ILE A 29 -16.70 -15.91 -3.92
N LEU A 30 -15.38 -16.08 -3.97
CA LEU A 30 -14.58 -15.74 -5.13
C LEU A 30 -14.51 -16.95 -6.06
N LYS A 31 -15.13 -16.83 -7.25
CA LYS A 31 -15.06 -17.88 -8.27
C LYS A 31 -13.81 -17.70 -9.11
N GLU A 32 -12.91 -18.66 -9.08
CA GLU A 32 -11.61 -18.58 -9.75
C GLU A 32 -11.72 -18.26 -11.24
N LYS A 33 -12.63 -18.94 -11.96
CA LYS A 33 -12.79 -18.74 -13.40
C LYS A 33 -13.18 -17.30 -13.73
N ASP A 34 -14.19 -16.78 -13.04
CA ASP A 34 -14.68 -15.42 -13.25
C ASP A 34 -13.62 -14.39 -12.88
N PHE A 35 -12.91 -14.65 -11.79
CA PHE A 35 -11.83 -13.80 -11.33
C PHE A 35 -10.69 -13.73 -12.34
N ARG A 36 -10.31 -14.86 -12.93
CA ARG A 36 -9.25 -14.89 -13.93
C ARG A 36 -9.63 -14.17 -15.21
N ILE A 37 -10.91 -14.24 -15.61
CA ILE A 37 -11.42 -13.47 -16.74
C ILE A 37 -11.34 -11.97 -16.45
N TRP A 38 -11.76 -11.56 -15.25
CA TRP A 38 -11.66 -10.16 -14.83
C TRP A 38 -10.21 -9.68 -14.82
N LEU A 39 -9.27 -10.50 -14.37
CA LEU A 39 -7.84 -10.15 -14.38
C LEU A 39 -7.33 -9.83 -15.78
N LYS A 40 -7.82 -10.55 -16.80
CA LYS A 40 -7.42 -10.31 -18.19
C LYS A 40 -8.04 -9.06 -18.78
N GLU A 41 -9.27 -8.74 -18.39
CA GLU A 41 -10.05 -7.66 -19.00
C GLU A 41 -9.89 -6.32 -18.29
N HIS A 42 -9.47 -6.35 -17.01
CA HIS A 42 -9.34 -5.14 -16.21
C HIS A 42 -8.23 -4.23 -16.76
N ASP A 43 -8.48 -2.94 -16.73
CA ASP A 43 -7.49 -1.94 -17.16
C ASP A 43 -6.50 -1.68 -16.01
N TRP A 44 -5.36 -2.34 -16.08
CA TRP A 44 -4.29 -2.20 -15.08
C TRP A 44 -3.45 -0.94 -15.30
N LYS A 45 -3.47 -0.38 -16.51
CA LYS A 45 -2.69 0.83 -16.83
C LYS A 45 -3.15 2.04 -16.02
N GLN A 46 -4.40 2.05 -15.55
CA GLN A 46 -4.93 3.13 -14.73
C GLN A 46 -4.16 3.32 -13.42
N TYR A 47 -3.42 2.31 -12.98
CA TYR A 47 -2.66 2.38 -11.74
C TYR A 47 -1.25 2.94 -11.93
N ALA A 48 -0.85 3.26 -13.16
CA ALA A 48 0.49 3.80 -13.43
C ALA A 48 0.73 5.09 -12.64
N ASN A 49 1.87 5.15 -11.95
CA ASN A 49 2.27 6.29 -11.12
C ASN A 49 1.31 6.61 -9.97
N ARG A 50 0.53 5.63 -9.53
CA ARG A 50 -0.41 5.77 -8.42
C ARG A 50 -0.04 4.81 -7.30
N ALA A 51 -0.55 5.08 -6.11
CA ALA A 51 -0.40 4.19 -4.97
C ALA A 51 -1.70 3.41 -4.79
N VAL A 52 -1.61 2.09 -4.63
CA VAL A 52 -2.76 1.19 -4.65
C VAL A 52 -2.87 0.40 -3.36
N PHE A 53 -4.06 0.34 -2.79
CA PHE A 53 -4.38 -0.57 -1.70
C PHE A 53 -5.41 -1.58 -2.18
N ILE A 54 -5.19 -2.85 -1.82
CA ILE A 54 -6.04 -3.96 -2.22
C ILE A 54 -6.69 -4.55 -0.97
N GLY A 55 -7.99 -4.60 -0.95
CA GLY A 55 -8.71 -5.10 0.22
C GLY A 55 -10.09 -5.63 -0.12
N CYS A 56 -10.84 -5.97 0.90
CA CYS A 56 -12.21 -6.42 0.77
C CYS A 56 -13.06 -5.69 1.83
N SER A 57 -14.06 -4.95 1.38
CA SER A 57 -14.91 -4.16 2.28
C SER A 57 -15.94 -4.98 3.02
N VAL A 58 -16.14 -6.24 2.65
CA VAL A 58 -17.07 -7.15 3.32
C VAL A 58 -16.30 -8.26 4.03
N ASP A 59 -16.91 -8.83 5.05
CA ASP A 59 -16.33 -9.95 5.79
C ASP A 59 -16.52 -11.24 4.98
N ALA A 60 -15.49 -11.57 4.20
CA ALA A 60 -15.47 -12.76 3.36
C ALA A 60 -14.07 -13.36 3.37
N ILE A 61 -13.99 -14.67 3.14
CA ILE A 61 -12.72 -15.36 3.04
C ILE A 61 -12.19 -15.19 1.63
N ILE A 62 -11.10 -14.43 1.50
CA ILE A 62 -10.43 -14.22 0.22
C ILE A 62 -9.16 -15.08 0.20
N PRO A 63 -9.02 -15.97 -0.79
CA PRO A 63 -7.80 -16.77 -0.89
C PRO A 63 -6.56 -15.90 -1.11
N THR A 64 -5.45 -16.29 -0.52
CA THR A 64 -4.18 -15.56 -0.66
C THR A 64 -3.77 -15.43 -2.12
N TRP A 65 -4.01 -16.45 -2.94
CA TRP A 65 -3.64 -16.43 -4.36
C TRP A 65 -4.32 -15.28 -5.13
N ALA A 66 -5.54 -14.89 -4.72
CA ALA A 66 -6.24 -13.77 -5.35
C ALA A 66 -5.50 -12.45 -5.13
N TYR A 67 -5.08 -12.18 -3.89
CA TYR A 67 -4.27 -11.01 -3.58
C TYR A 67 -2.94 -11.02 -4.31
N MET A 68 -2.31 -12.19 -4.41
CA MET A 68 -1.02 -12.33 -5.11
C MET A 68 -1.15 -12.02 -6.60
N LEU A 69 -2.20 -12.49 -7.25
CA LEU A 69 -2.43 -12.25 -8.67
C LEU A 69 -2.69 -10.76 -8.96
N ILE A 70 -3.53 -10.12 -8.14
CA ILE A 70 -3.80 -8.69 -8.28
C ILE A 70 -2.52 -7.88 -8.07
N THR A 71 -1.78 -8.19 -7.01
CA THR A 71 -0.54 -7.50 -6.69
C THR A 71 0.47 -7.62 -7.83
N SER A 72 0.61 -8.80 -8.42
CA SER A 72 1.53 -9.01 -9.53
C SER A 72 1.16 -8.18 -10.76
N LYS A 73 -0.15 -8.01 -11.02
CA LYS A 73 -0.62 -7.17 -12.12
C LYS A 73 -0.37 -5.69 -11.86
N VAL A 74 -0.65 -5.23 -10.64
CA VAL A 74 -0.45 -3.82 -10.26
C VAL A 74 1.05 -3.46 -10.27
N LEU A 75 1.92 -4.37 -9.84
CA LEU A 75 3.36 -4.14 -9.80
C LEU A 75 3.99 -3.92 -11.18
N GLU A 76 3.31 -4.30 -12.27
CA GLU A 76 3.76 -3.99 -13.62
C GLU A 76 3.69 -2.48 -13.91
N TYR A 77 2.88 -1.74 -13.17
CA TYR A 77 2.61 -0.32 -13.43
C TYR A 77 2.99 0.61 -12.28
N THR A 78 3.06 0.11 -11.05
CA THR A 78 3.48 0.90 -9.90
C THR A 78 4.13 0.01 -8.84
N GLU A 79 5.12 0.55 -8.14
CA GLU A 79 5.77 -0.15 -7.02
C GLU A 79 5.06 0.10 -5.68
N HIS A 80 4.12 1.05 -5.63
CA HIS A 80 3.42 1.42 -4.41
C HIS A 80 2.09 0.69 -4.30
N VAL A 81 2.15 -0.56 -3.86
CA VAL A 81 0.97 -1.41 -3.68
C VAL A 81 1.06 -2.16 -2.36
N ILE A 82 -0.05 -2.21 -1.63
CA ILE A 82 -0.15 -3.03 -0.41
C ILE A 82 -1.48 -3.76 -0.38
N VAL A 83 -1.52 -4.84 0.38
CA VAL A 83 -2.77 -5.52 0.74
C VAL A 83 -3.17 -4.97 2.11
N GLY A 84 -4.29 -4.26 2.15
CA GLY A 84 -4.75 -3.60 3.37
C GLY A 84 -5.69 -2.46 3.08
N LYS A 85 -5.86 -1.59 4.05
CA LYS A 85 -6.75 -0.42 3.96
C LYS A 85 -5.97 0.79 3.44
N GLN A 86 -6.70 1.83 3.05
CA GLN A 86 -6.10 3.09 2.63
C GLN A 86 -5.13 3.64 3.68
N THR A 87 -5.50 3.57 4.97
CA THR A 87 -4.64 4.04 6.06
C THR A 87 -3.32 3.29 6.13
N ASP A 88 -3.34 1.98 5.84
CA ASP A 88 -2.11 1.18 5.81
C ASP A 88 -1.19 1.62 4.67
N LEU A 89 -1.76 1.94 3.52
CA LEU A 89 -0.99 2.45 2.38
C LEU A 89 -0.38 3.80 2.70
N GLU A 90 -1.14 4.72 3.30
CA GLU A 90 -0.65 6.04 3.68
C GLU A 90 0.54 5.93 4.65
N LYS A 91 0.44 5.04 5.64
CA LYS A 91 1.54 4.80 6.59
C LYS A 91 2.77 4.25 5.89
N ASN A 92 2.58 3.34 4.94
CA ASN A 92 3.69 2.76 4.19
C ASN A 92 4.40 3.82 3.34
N LEU A 93 3.64 4.70 2.67
CA LEU A 93 4.21 5.78 1.86
C LEU A 93 5.01 6.77 2.71
N ILE A 94 4.51 7.10 3.90
CA ILE A 94 5.25 7.96 4.84
C ILE A 94 6.56 7.31 5.24
N LYS A 95 6.54 6.01 5.56
CA LYS A 95 7.76 5.27 5.93
C LYS A 95 8.77 5.25 4.79
N GLU A 96 8.33 5.04 3.56
CA GLU A 96 9.21 5.04 2.40
C GLU A 96 9.84 6.41 2.17
N ASN A 97 9.08 7.48 2.33
CA ASN A 97 9.58 8.84 2.20
C ASN A 97 10.62 9.16 3.29
N ILE A 98 10.38 8.72 4.51
CA ILE A 98 11.34 8.86 5.61
C ILE A 98 12.64 8.11 5.28
N LYS A 99 12.55 6.87 4.81
CA LYS A 99 13.71 6.07 4.44
C LYS A 99 14.51 6.73 3.31
N ALA A 100 13.83 7.25 2.30
CA ALA A 100 14.48 7.93 1.19
C ALA A 100 15.24 9.17 1.66
N ARG A 101 14.68 9.92 2.62
CA ARG A 101 15.32 11.09 3.18
C ARG A 101 16.55 10.73 4.00
N LEU A 102 16.48 9.61 4.75
CA LEU A 102 17.61 9.14 5.54
C LEU A 102 18.84 8.80 4.71
N LYS A 103 18.67 8.33 3.49
CA LYS A 103 19.78 8.01 2.59
C LYS A 103 20.63 9.23 2.21
N LYS A 104 20.12 10.43 2.42
CA LYS A 104 20.81 11.69 2.10
C LYS A 104 21.73 12.17 3.23
N TYR A 105 21.65 11.56 4.42
CA TYR A 105 22.42 11.98 5.57
C TYR A 105 23.76 11.22 5.67
N SER A 106 24.73 11.83 6.38
CA SER A 106 25.98 11.16 6.72
C SER A 106 25.73 10.01 7.70
N VAL A 107 26.74 9.10 7.81
CA VAL A 107 26.62 7.94 8.71
C VAL A 107 26.33 8.37 10.16
N ALA A 108 26.96 9.44 10.65
CA ALA A 108 26.73 9.94 12.01
C ALA A 108 25.29 10.45 12.21
N GLY A 109 24.74 11.12 11.20
CA GLY A 109 23.36 11.57 11.22
C GLY A 109 22.36 10.41 11.13
N ILE A 110 22.71 9.36 10.38
CA ILE A 110 21.84 8.20 10.18
C ILE A 110 21.52 7.49 11.49
N VAL A 111 22.50 7.38 12.40
CA VAL A 111 22.27 6.68 13.69
C VAL A 111 21.17 7.37 14.50
N THR A 112 21.24 8.70 14.61
CA THR A 112 20.22 9.49 15.30
C THR A 112 18.86 9.38 14.62
N GLU A 113 18.85 9.48 13.29
CA GLU A 113 17.61 9.42 12.52
C GLU A 113 16.92 8.06 12.61
N ILE A 114 17.68 6.97 12.71
CA ILE A 114 17.10 5.62 12.89
C ILE A 114 16.34 5.53 14.21
N GLN A 115 16.86 6.13 15.27
CA GLN A 115 16.17 6.15 16.56
C GLN A 115 14.88 6.95 16.48
N ASP A 116 14.91 8.12 15.84
CA ASP A 116 13.73 8.95 15.64
C ASP A 116 12.71 8.23 14.76
N LEU A 117 13.15 7.48 13.76
CA LEU A 117 12.28 6.71 12.89
C LEU A 117 11.53 5.63 13.66
N LYS A 118 12.18 4.94 14.59
CA LYS A 118 11.50 3.95 15.44
C LYS A 118 10.41 4.59 16.29
N TYR A 119 10.69 5.76 16.84
CA TYR A 119 9.72 6.52 17.62
C TYR A 119 8.52 6.93 16.79
N LEU A 120 8.75 7.47 15.60
CA LEU A 120 7.69 7.87 14.66
C LEU A 120 6.83 6.68 14.20
N SER A 121 7.45 5.53 14.00
CA SER A 121 6.72 4.30 13.65
C SER A 121 5.74 3.91 14.74
N GLN A 122 6.13 4.04 16.00
CA GLN A 122 5.24 3.76 17.13
C GLN A 122 4.08 4.74 17.19
N ILE A 123 4.35 6.02 16.98
CA ILE A 123 3.31 7.06 16.94
C ILE A 123 2.31 6.78 15.84
N SER A 124 2.77 6.43 14.65
CA SER A 124 1.88 6.18 13.51
C SER A 124 0.97 4.98 13.71
N TYR A 125 1.36 4.00 14.53
CA TYR A 125 0.50 2.87 14.87
C TYR A 125 -0.57 3.22 15.92
N GLN A 126 -0.35 4.25 16.70
CA GLN A 126 -1.28 4.70 17.75
C GLN A 126 -2.30 5.71 17.23
N SER A 127 -2.05 6.31 16.12
CA SER A 127 -2.95 7.30 15.52
C SER A 127 -3.92 6.63 14.49
#